data_36bd158c2cb9babe80bec2327aa3959a
#
_entry.id   36bd158c2cb9babe80bec2327aa3959a
#
_cell.length_a   1.000
_cell.length_b   1.000
_cell.length_c   1.000
_cell.angle_alpha   90.00
_cell.angle_beta   90.00
_cell.angle_gamma   90.00
#
_symmetry.space_group_name_H-M   'P 1'
#
loop_
_entity.id
_entity.type
_entity.pdbx_description
1 polymer ?
#
loop_
_entity_poly.entity_id
_entity_poly.type
_entity_poly.pdbx_seq_one_letter_code
_entity_poly.pdbx_strand_id
1 'polypeptide(L)'
;TLATSSAASDVYKRQVPIVSAAMDTVTESKMAIAMAQEGGLGVIHKNLSPEVQSEKVRKVKRSESGMILDPITLTKDAKVLDALNLMKEYSIGGIPIVDKKQKLIGIVTNRDLRFENEMEKSISKVMTSQNLITGTRDLTLKQAEKILQRNKIEKLPIIDSNEKLIGLITFRDIQKITLKPSSNKDDYGRLKVAAAVGTSDDTIERCGLLVKAGVDAIVVDTAHAHTKSVKNIVKKIKTNYPQIDLVAGNIVTDDAAKFLMKAGVDGVKVGIGPGSICTTRVIAGVGYPQLSAIYNVSKALEGSGVTVIADGGIKHTGDITKAIAAGADSVMLGSLLAGTHESPGETIIYEGRKFKTYRGMGSVEAMEKGSKERYFQSSVEDKNKLVPEGIVGRVPYKGHLMESMYQFIGGLRSGMGYC
;
A
#
# COMPACT_ATOMS: atom_id res chain seq x y z
N THR A 1 18.73 -10.90 18.81
CA THR A 1 17.89 -9.88 19.45
C THR A 1 17.57 -8.78 18.46
N LEU A 2 16.54 -8.99 17.66
CA LEU A 2 15.90 -7.94 16.86
C LEU A 2 15.01 -7.13 17.82
N ALA A 3 15.60 -6.15 18.48
CA ALA A 3 14.96 -5.22 19.37
C ALA A 3 14.84 -3.88 18.65
N THR A 4 13.76 -3.28 18.73
CA THR A 4 13.10 -2.43 19.70
C THR A 4 12.93 -1.00 19.23
N SER A 5 11.68 -0.52 19.33
CA SER A 5 11.26 0.84 19.61
C SER A 5 11.52 1.93 18.55
N SER A 6 10.71 1.95 17.54
CA SER A 6 10.11 3.16 16.99
C SER A 6 8.76 2.79 16.37
N ALA A 7 7.85 3.74 16.13
CA ALA A 7 6.59 3.48 15.45
C ALA A 7 6.80 2.76 14.11
N ALA A 8 7.93 3.02 13.41
CA ALA A 8 8.34 2.29 12.23
C ALA A 8 8.64 0.81 12.52
N SER A 9 9.21 0.47 13.68
CA SER A 9 9.45 -0.93 14.08
C SER A 9 8.15 -1.64 14.50
N ASP A 10 7.16 -0.94 14.98
CA ASP A 10 5.84 -1.50 15.28
C ASP A 10 5.07 -1.87 14.02
N VAL A 11 5.28 -1.15 12.92
CA VAL A 11 4.79 -1.51 11.58
C VAL A 11 5.37 -2.87 11.14
N TYR A 12 6.57 -3.26 11.62
CA TYR A 12 7.29 -4.46 11.20
C TYR A 12 7.33 -5.60 12.24
N LYS A 13 6.86 -5.39 13.48
CA LYS A 13 7.05 -6.33 14.61
C LYS A 13 6.44 -7.73 14.49
N ARG A 14 5.60 -8.02 13.48
CA ARG A 14 5.00 -9.36 13.27
C ARG A 14 4.91 -9.76 11.79
N GLN A 15 5.71 -9.15 10.91
CA GLN A 15 5.45 -9.19 9.48
C GLN A 15 6.66 -9.65 8.70
N VAL A 16 6.40 -9.99 7.43
CA VAL A 16 7.44 -10.39 6.50
C VAL A 16 8.22 -9.15 6.06
N PRO A 17 9.56 -9.13 6.14
CA PRO A 17 10.36 -7.95 5.81
C PRO A 17 10.47 -7.73 4.29
N ILE A 18 9.35 -7.79 3.57
CA ILE A 18 9.29 -7.67 2.12
C ILE A 18 8.33 -6.55 1.73
N VAL A 19 8.83 -5.63 0.91
CA VAL A 19 8.09 -4.48 0.39
C VAL A 19 8.05 -4.56 -1.14
N SER A 20 6.91 -4.28 -1.77
CA SER A 20 6.85 -4.19 -3.24
C SER A 20 7.18 -2.78 -3.73
N ALA A 21 7.99 -2.71 -4.80
CA ALA A 21 8.55 -1.46 -5.32
C ALA A 21 7.49 -0.52 -5.90
N ALA A 22 7.68 0.79 -5.68
CA ALA A 22 6.83 1.87 -6.17
C ALA A 22 6.99 2.10 -7.68
N MET A 23 6.69 1.10 -8.48
CA MET A 23 6.84 1.12 -9.94
C MET A 23 5.50 0.85 -10.61
N ASP A 24 5.23 1.55 -11.71
CA ASP A 24 3.94 1.51 -12.42
C ASP A 24 3.64 0.17 -13.12
N THR A 25 4.60 -0.75 -13.15
CA THR A 25 4.42 -2.14 -13.61
C THR A 25 4.56 -3.16 -12.45
N VAL A 26 4.68 -2.72 -11.20
CA VAL A 26 4.83 -3.59 -10.04
C VAL A 26 3.70 -3.42 -9.04
N THR A 27 3.46 -2.19 -8.55
CA THR A 27 2.57 -1.98 -7.40
C THR A 27 1.47 -0.99 -7.66
N GLU A 28 0.26 -1.51 -7.83
CA GLU A 28 -1.01 -0.81 -7.66
C GLU A 28 -1.85 -1.50 -6.57
N SER A 29 -3.13 -1.11 -6.44
CA SER A 29 -4.01 -1.61 -5.37
C SER A 29 -4.10 -3.14 -5.29
N LYS A 30 -4.13 -3.85 -6.44
CA LYS A 30 -4.21 -5.33 -6.48
C LYS A 30 -2.97 -5.98 -5.85
N MET A 31 -1.78 -5.51 -6.23
CA MET A 31 -0.51 -5.96 -5.65
C MET A 31 -0.41 -5.56 -4.18
N ALA A 32 -0.76 -4.32 -3.82
CA ALA A 32 -0.68 -3.86 -2.44
C ALA A 32 -1.61 -4.67 -1.49
N ILE A 33 -2.81 -5.03 -1.96
CA ILE A 33 -3.72 -5.93 -1.22
C ILE A 33 -3.07 -7.29 -1.00
N ALA A 34 -2.58 -7.93 -2.07
CA ALA A 34 -1.98 -9.24 -1.98
C ALA A 34 -0.71 -9.25 -1.11
N MET A 35 0.14 -8.21 -1.23
CA MET A 35 1.32 -8.04 -0.37
C MET A 35 0.93 -7.97 1.10
N ALA A 36 -0.04 -7.13 1.46
CA ALA A 36 -0.48 -7.00 2.84
C ALA A 36 -1.15 -8.27 3.36
N GLN A 37 -1.89 -9.01 2.54
CA GLN A 37 -2.47 -10.31 2.88
C GLN A 37 -1.41 -11.37 3.22
N GLU A 38 -0.26 -11.33 2.57
CA GLU A 38 0.87 -12.22 2.81
C GLU A 38 1.87 -11.66 3.86
N GLY A 39 1.49 -10.61 4.58
CA GLY A 39 2.29 -10.03 5.68
C GLY A 39 3.34 -9.01 5.25
N GLY A 40 3.47 -8.71 3.97
CA GLY A 40 4.35 -7.67 3.43
C GLY A 40 3.70 -6.30 3.37
N LEU A 41 4.30 -5.37 2.60
CA LEU A 41 3.78 -4.02 2.39
C LEU A 41 3.89 -3.62 0.91
N GLY A 42 2.81 -3.09 0.35
CA GLY A 42 2.82 -2.52 -1.00
C GLY A 42 3.02 -1.02 -1.00
N VAL A 43 3.91 -0.50 -1.87
CA VAL A 43 4.08 0.94 -2.08
C VAL A 43 3.47 1.35 -3.41
N ILE A 44 2.35 2.05 -3.39
CA ILE A 44 1.67 2.51 -4.61
C ILE A 44 2.50 3.62 -5.26
N HIS A 45 2.78 3.48 -6.57
CA HIS A 45 3.62 4.39 -7.32
C HIS A 45 2.97 5.77 -7.55
N LYS A 46 3.80 6.80 -7.84
CA LYS A 46 3.35 8.19 -8.05
C LYS A 46 2.99 8.53 -9.50
N ASN A 47 3.23 7.65 -10.49
CA ASN A 47 2.87 7.88 -11.90
C ASN A 47 1.34 7.82 -12.12
N LEU A 48 0.60 8.57 -11.32
CA LEU A 48 -0.85 8.70 -11.24
C LEU A 48 -1.16 10.13 -10.80
N SER A 49 -2.35 10.65 -11.13
CA SER A 49 -2.78 11.89 -10.47
C SER A 49 -2.94 11.67 -8.95
N PRO A 50 -2.86 12.73 -8.14
CA PRO A 50 -3.04 12.63 -6.69
C PRO A 50 -4.37 11.95 -6.28
N GLU A 51 -5.47 12.24 -7.01
CA GLU A 51 -6.79 11.68 -6.78
C GLU A 51 -6.82 10.18 -7.05
N VAL A 52 -6.29 9.77 -8.22
CA VAL A 52 -6.24 8.35 -8.63
C VAL A 52 -5.36 7.55 -7.67
N GLN A 53 -4.20 8.09 -7.26
CA GLN A 53 -3.33 7.43 -6.29
C GLN A 53 -4.03 7.27 -4.94
N SER A 54 -4.73 8.31 -4.45
CA SER A 54 -5.48 8.26 -3.20
C SER A 54 -6.64 7.25 -3.27
N GLU A 55 -7.32 7.12 -4.42
CA GLU A 55 -8.36 6.10 -4.61
C GLU A 55 -7.79 4.68 -4.60
N LYS A 56 -6.57 4.47 -5.16
CA LYS A 56 -5.87 3.18 -5.05
C LYS A 56 -5.57 2.83 -3.58
N VAL A 57 -5.13 3.80 -2.76
CA VAL A 57 -4.94 3.64 -1.31
C VAL A 57 -6.25 3.28 -0.63
N ARG A 58 -7.33 4.04 -0.88
CA ARG A 58 -8.66 3.79 -0.33
C ARG A 58 -9.17 2.38 -0.68
N LYS A 59 -8.93 1.92 -1.90
CA LYS A 59 -9.28 0.55 -2.34
C LYS A 59 -8.55 -0.52 -1.51
N VAL A 60 -7.28 -0.32 -1.16
CA VAL A 60 -6.55 -1.23 -0.28
C VAL A 60 -7.17 -1.23 1.12
N LYS A 61 -7.40 -0.05 1.71
CA LYS A 61 -7.98 0.09 3.06
C LYS A 61 -9.37 -0.51 3.18
N ARG A 62 -10.16 -0.51 2.09
CA ARG A 62 -11.51 -1.09 2.03
C ARG A 62 -11.53 -2.59 1.70
N SER A 63 -10.46 -3.16 1.15
CA SER A 63 -10.44 -4.55 0.68
C SER A 63 -10.56 -5.59 1.80
N GLU A 64 -9.96 -5.29 2.95
CA GLU A 64 -10.14 -6.01 4.20
C GLU A 64 -10.19 -4.98 5.34
N SER A 65 -11.19 -5.07 6.14
CA SER A 65 -11.39 -4.19 7.28
C SER A 65 -12.04 -4.97 8.41
N GLY A 66 -11.50 -4.89 9.60
CA GLY A 66 -12.21 -5.39 10.78
C GLY A 66 -13.45 -4.54 11.03
N MET A 67 -13.34 -3.22 10.76
CA MET A 67 -14.44 -2.26 10.77
C MET A 67 -14.24 -1.28 9.60
N ILE A 68 -15.21 -1.18 8.72
CA ILE A 68 -15.26 -0.19 7.65
C ILE A 68 -15.60 1.16 8.27
N LEU A 69 -14.65 2.09 8.36
CA LEU A 69 -14.83 3.40 9.02
C LEU A 69 -15.62 4.43 8.19
N ASP A 70 -15.72 4.23 6.90
CA ASP A 70 -16.47 5.11 5.98
C ASP A 70 -17.32 4.22 5.06
N PRO A 71 -18.40 3.62 5.61
CA PRO A 71 -19.26 2.76 4.82
C PRO A 71 -20.04 3.57 3.78
N ILE A 72 -20.26 2.97 2.62
CA ILE A 72 -21.16 3.53 1.63
C ILE A 72 -22.56 3.57 2.24
N THR A 73 -23.21 4.73 2.17
CA THR A 73 -24.56 4.96 2.72
C THR A 73 -25.51 5.49 1.66
N LEU A 74 -26.79 5.31 1.88
CA LEU A 74 -27.86 5.95 1.15
C LEU A 74 -28.81 6.68 2.11
N THR A 75 -29.59 7.60 1.56
CA THR A 75 -30.69 8.24 2.29
C THR A 75 -32.00 7.47 2.06
N LYS A 76 -32.98 7.66 2.93
CA LYS A 76 -34.30 7.00 2.83
C LYS A 76 -35.03 7.25 1.51
N ASP A 77 -34.72 8.35 0.83
CA ASP A 77 -35.39 8.79 -0.40
C ASP A 77 -34.74 8.17 -1.66
N ALA A 78 -33.60 7.47 -1.52
CA ALA A 78 -32.96 6.74 -2.60
C ALA A 78 -33.86 5.60 -3.12
N LYS A 79 -33.63 5.18 -4.36
CA LYS A 79 -34.40 4.13 -5.02
C LYS A 79 -33.72 2.76 -4.87
N VAL A 80 -34.47 1.70 -5.06
CA VAL A 80 -33.96 0.32 -5.14
C VAL A 80 -32.85 0.21 -6.20
N LEU A 81 -33.03 0.85 -7.35
CA LEU A 81 -32.04 0.87 -8.43
C LEU A 81 -30.70 1.47 -7.98
N ASP A 82 -30.73 2.55 -7.19
CA ASP A 82 -29.51 3.20 -6.68
C ASP A 82 -28.73 2.24 -5.77
N ALA A 83 -29.44 1.52 -4.88
CA ALA A 83 -28.84 0.54 -4.01
C ALA A 83 -28.21 -0.62 -4.79
N LEU A 84 -28.90 -1.15 -5.80
CA LEU A 84 -28.39 -2.24 -6.65
C LEU A 84 -27.14 -1.82 -7.45
N ASN A 85 -27.14 -0.60 -8.01
CA ASN A 85 -25.99 -0.04 -8.74
C ASN A 85 -24.77 0.09 -7.84
N LEU A 86 -24.93 0.67 -6.64
CA LEU A 86 -23.85 0.80 -5.67
C LEU A 86 -23.36 -0.57 -5.17
N MET A 87 -24.25 -1.51 -4.91
CA MET A 87 -23.88 -2.86 -4.52
C MET A 87 -23.05 -3.56 -5.59
N LYS A 88 -23.39 -3.38 -6.87
CA LYS A 88 -22.67 -3.92 -8.02
C LYS A 88 -21.30 -3.23 -8.21
N GLU A 89 -21.30 -1.89 -8.22
CA GLU A 89 -20.09 -1.08 -8.43
C GLU A 89 -19.01 -1.35 -7.37
N TYR A 90 -19.42 -1.40 -6.10
CA TYR A 90 -18.51 -1.59 -4.97
C TYR A 90 -18.37 -3.05 -4.50
N SER A 91 -19.10 -3.99 -5.13
CA SER A 91 -19.13 -5.42 -4.77
C SER A 91 -19.50 -5.66 -3.30
N ILE A 92 -20.49 -4.89 -2.79
CA ILE A 92 -20.99 -4.95 -1.41
C ILE A 92 -22.40 -5.56 -1.36
N GLY A 93 -22.71 -6.27 -0.27
CA GLY A 93 -24.00 -6.95 -0.12
C GLY A 93 -24.95 -6.27 0.86
N GLY A 94 -24.74 -4.99 1.19
CA GLY A 94 -25.66 -4.20 2.01
C GLY A 94 -25.13 -2.81 2.31
N ILE A 95 -26.05 -1.89 2.48
CA ILE A 95 -25.82 -0.46 2.59
C ILE A 95 -26.60 0.09 3.78
N PRO A 96 -25.96 0.70 4.79
CA PRO A 96 -26.61 1.45 5.85
C PRO A 96 -27.38 2.65 5.28
N ILE A 97 -28.55 2.91 5.81
CA ILE A 97 -29.39 4.06 5.43
C ILE A 97 -29.30 5.09 6.56
N VAL A 98 -28.97 6.32 6.20
CA VAL A 98 -28.78 7.42 7.15
C VAL A 98 -29.69 8.62 6.83
N ASP A 99 -29.92 9.43 7.85
CA ASP A 99 -30.57 10.73 7.67
C ASP A 99 -29.57 11.83 7.27
N LYS A 100 -30.04 13.07 7.10
CA LYS A 100 -29.23 14.24 6.76
C LYS A 100 -28.17 14.58 7.85
N LYS A 101 -28.34 14.06 9.07
CA LYS A 101 -27.40 14.24 10.20
C LYS A 101 -26.46 13.05 10.38
N GLN A 102 -26.44 12.12 9.42
CA GLN A 102 -25.67 10.85 9.47
C GLN A 102 -26.12 9.89 10.57
N LYS A 103 -27.35 10.04 11.12
CA LYS A 103 -27.93 9.06 12.04
C LYS A 103 -28.35 7.82 11.27
N LEU A 104 -28.07 6.66 11.83
CA LEU A 104 -28.52 5.38 11.27
C LEU A 104 -30.05 5.25 11.41
N ILE A 105 -30.75 5.06 10.30
CA ILE A 105 -32.21 4.89 10.27
C ILE A 105 -32.66 3.55 9.68
N GLY A 106 -31.73 2.80 9.08
CA GLY A 106 -32.03 1.49 8.50
C GLY A 106 -30.82 0.84 7.87
N ILE A 107 -31.01 -0.34 7.35
CA ILE A 107 -30.05 -1.05 6.51
C ILE A 107 -30.80 -1.76 5.39
N VAL A 108 -30.24 -1.76 4.18
CA VAL A 108 -30.71 -2.58 3.05
C VAL A 108 -29.64 -3.58 2.66
N THR A 109 -30.03 -4.81 2.41
CA THR A 109 -29.11 -5.91 2.08
C THR A 109 -29.59 -6.65 0.83
N ASN A 110 -28.71 -7.49 0.26
CA ASN A 110 -29.07 -8.39 -0.84
C ASN A 110 -30.31 -9.27 -0.51
N ARG A 111 -30.55 -9.57 0.78
CA ARG A 111 -31.72 -10.34 1.21
C ARG A 111 -33.00 -9.56 1.00
N ASP A 112 -32.99 -8.26 1.33
CA ASP A 112 -34.14 -7.37 1.22
C ASP A 112 -34.50 -7.09 -0.25
N LEU A 113 -33.50 -7.07 -1.15
CA LEU A 113 -33.64 -6.75 -2.56
C LEU A 113 -33.77 -7.97 -3.47
N ARG A 114 -33.60 -9.21 -2.94
CA ARG A 114 -33.54 -10.42 -3.76
C ARG A 114 -34.76 -10.66 -4.65
N PHE A 115 -35.93 -10.31 -4.19
CA PHE A 115 -37.21 -10.51 -4.88
C PHE A 115 -37.91 -9.20 -5.21
N GLU A 116 -37.25 -8.05 -5.05
CA GLU A 116 -37.80 -6.77 -5.37
C GLU A 116 -37.66 -6.48 -6.87
N ASN A 117 -38.79 -6.22 -7.53
CA ASN A 117 -38.86 -5.97 -8.97
C ASN A 117 -39.13 -4.49 -9.29
N GLU A 118 -39.61 -3.69 -8.31
CA GLU A 118 -39.93 -2.28 -8.49
C GLU A 118 -38.67 -1.41 -8.28
N MET A 119 -37.90 -1.20 -9.35
CA MET A 119 -36.62 -0.48 -9.29
C MET A 119 -36.73 0.99 -8.85
N GLU A 120 -37.88 1.62 -9.11
CA GLU A 120 -38.21 3.02 -8.78
C GLU A 120 -38.76 3.17 -7.34
N LYS A 121 -38.97 2.08 -6.62
CA LYS A 121 -39.46 2.07 -5.24
C LYS A 121 -38.45 2.70 -4.29
N SER A 122 -38.96 3.53 -3.36
CA SER A 122 -38.09 4.11 -2.31
C SER A 122 -37.52 3.04 -1.40
N ILE A 123 -36.21 3.18 -1.06
CA ILE A 123 -35.50 2.28 -0.19
C ILE A 123 -36.16 2.18 1.20
N SER A 124 -36.82 3.23 1.66
CA SER A 124 -37.54 3.26 2.94
C SER A 124 -38.65 2.20 3.06
N LYS A 125 -39.15 1.71 1.93
CA LYS A 125 -40.21 0.66 1.89
C LYS A 125 -39.66 -0.76 1.92
N VAL A 126 -38.37 -0.94 1.68
CA VAL A 126 -37.71 -2.27 1.59
C VAL A 126 -36.60 -2.46 2.63
N MET A 127 -36.07 -1.37 3.22
CA MET A 127 -35.03 -1.45 4.24
C MET A 127 -35.54 -2.06 5.56
N THR A 128 -34.66 -2.72 6.28
CA THR A 128 -34.87 -3.05 7.68
C THR A 128 -34.65 -1.81 8.53
N SER A 129 -35.69 -1.33 9.23
CA SER A 129 -35.64 -0.12 10.08
C SER A 129 -36.04 -0.35 11.52
N GLN A 130 -36.73 -1.48 11.82
CA GLN A 130 -37.11 -1.85 13.17
C GLN A 130 -36.13 -2.85 13.78
N ASN A 131 -35.89 -2.75 15.10
CA ASN A 131 -34.99 -3.63 15.84
C ASN A 131 -33.60 -3.75 15.23
N LEU A 132 -33.03 -2.60 14.77
CA LEU A 132 -31.69 -2.56 14.23
C LEU A 132 -30.67 -3.01 15.27
N ILE A 133 -29.91 -4.05 14.94
CA ILE A 133 -28.78 -4.51 15.74
C ILE A 133 -27.57 -3.65 15.39
N THR A 134 -27.02 -2.96 16.37
CA THR A 134 -25.87 -2.08 16.23
C THR A 134 -24.78 -2.42 17.24
N GLY A 135 -23.56 -1.95 16.98
CA GLY A 135 -22.44 -2.03 17.92
C GLY A 135 -21.92 -0.64 18.26
N THR A 136 -21.04 -0.58 19.25
CA THR A 136 -20.34 0.64 19.68
C THR A 136 -18.89 0.63 19.17
N ARG A 137 -18.21 1.79 19.24
CA ARG A 137 -16.83 1.97 18.77
C ARG A 137 -15.83 1.02 19.43
N ASP A 138 -16.03 0.72 20.71
CA ASP A 138 -15.11 -0.10 21.51
C ASP A 138 -15.33 -1.61 21.39
N LEU A 139 -16.20 -2.01 20.46
CA LEU A 139 -16.54 -3.41 20.24
C LEU A 139 -15.36 -4.15 19.62
N THR A 140 -14.88 -5.20 20.27
CA THR A 140 -13.87 -6.09 19.68
C THR A 140 -14.47 -6.96 18.58
N LEU A 141 -13.65 -7.39 17.62
CA LEU A 141 -14.11 -8.25 16.51
C LEU A 141 -14.71 -9.58 17.00
N LYS A 142 -14.17 -10.17 18.09
CA LYS A 142 -14.76 -11.37 18.70
C LYS A 142 -16.15 -11.13 19.30
N GLN A 143 -16.38 -9.95 19.86
CA GLN A 143 -17.71 -9.58 20.36
C GLN A 143 -18.66 -9.31 19.18
N ALA A 144 -18.18 -8.62 18.13
CA ALA A 144 -18.94 -8.41 16.90
C ALA A 144 -19.36 -9.73 16.26
N GLU A 145 -18.46 -10.71 16.17
CA GLU A 145 -18.73 -12.06 15.66
C GLU A 145 -19.87 -12.74 16.44
N LYS A 146 -19.83 -12.69 17.77
CA LYS A 146 -20.90 -13.24 18.62
C LYS A 146 -22.26 -12.57 18.40
N ILE A 147 -22.25 -11.23 18.22
CA ILE A 147 -23.48 -10.46 17.93
C ILE A 147 -24.04 -10.86 16.56
N LEU A 148 -23.19 -10.93 15.52
CA LEU A 148 -23.59 -11.35 14.18
C LEU A 148 -24.18 -12.77 14.20
N GLN A 149 -23.51 -13.70 14.86
CA GLN A 149 -23.93 -15.09 14.99
C GLN A 149 -25.27 -15.22 15.75
N ARG A 150 -25.37 -14.59 16.93
CA ARG A 150 -26.58 -14.66 17.78
C ARG A 150 -27.82 -14.12 17.07
N ASN A 151 -27.66 -13.04 16.33
CA ASN A 151 -28.76 -12.37 15.63
C ASN A 151 -28.94 -12.88 14.19
N LYS A 152 -28.11 -13.81 13.70
CA LYS A 152 -28.13 -14.35 12.33
C LYS A 152 -28.07 -13.25 11.25
N ILE A 153 -27.26 -12.22 11.49
CA ILE A 153 -27.04 -11.11 10.57
C ILE A 153 -25.60 -11.15 10.04
N GLU A 154 -25.38 -10.58 8.85
CA GLU A 154 -24.06 -10.54 8.20
C GLU A 154 -23.38 -9.17 8.33
N LYS A 155 -24.10 -8.16 8.80
CA LYS A 155 -23.64 -6.77 8.87
C LYS A 155 -24.06 -6.14 10.17
N LEU A 156 -23.10 -5.52 10.84
CA LEU A 156 -23.29 -4.85 12.13
C LEU A 156 -22.89 -3.37 11.97
N PRO A 157 -23.85 -2.45 11.81
CA PRO A 157 -23.57 -1.03 11.86
C PRO A 157 -23.01 -0.64 13.23
N ILE A 158 -21.97 0.20 13.22
CA ILE A 158 -21.35 0.74 14.44
C ILE A 158 -21.75 2.20 14.56
N ILE A 159 -22.26 2.58 15.72
CA ILE A 159 -22.77 3.94 16.00
C ILE A 159 -22.06 4.56 17.19
N ASP A 160 -22.05 5.88 17.23
CA ASP A 160 -21.60 6.63 18.40
C ASP A 160 -22.75 6.86 19.41
N SER A 161 -22.46 7.58 20.51
CA SER A 161 -23.44 7.94 21.55
C SER A 161 -24.62 8.80 21.04
N ASN A 162 -24.48 9.42 19.86
CA ASN A 162 -25.51 10.24 19.21
C ASN A 162 -26.25 9.46 18.12
N GLU A 163 -26.07 8.13 18.06
CA GLU A 163 -26.62 7.23 17.03
C GLU A 163 -26.13 7.54 15.61
N LYS A 164 -25.03 8.29 15.47
CA LYS A 164 -24.36 8.52 14.19
C LYS A 164 -23.64 7.27 13.73
N LEU A 165 -23.79 6.94 12.47
CA LEU A 165 -23.03 5.84 11.86
C LEU A 165 -21.55 6.22 11.79
N ILE A 166 -20.69 5.43 12.45
CA ILE A 166 -19.24 5.60 12.48
C ILE A 166 -18.48 4.44 11.84
N GLY A 167 -19.17 3.35 11.51
CA GLY A 167 -18.55 2.20 10.86
C GLY A 167 -19.53 1.08 10.56
N LEU A 168 -19.01 0.06 9.89
CA LEU A 168 -19.74 -1.17 9.56
C LEU A 168 -18.79 -2.37 9.73
N ILE A 169 -19.20 -3.39 10.48
CA ILE A 169 -18.51 -4.67 10.55
C ILE A 169 -19.31 -5.71 9.77
N THR A 170 -18.64 -6.49 8.91
CA THR A 170 -19.31 -7.57 8.18
C THR A 170 -18.76 -8.95 8.58
N PHE A 171 -19.59 -9.98 8.50
CA PHE A 171 -19.19 -11.37 8.74
C PHE A 171 -18.06 -11.80 7.79
N ARG A 172 -18.11 -11.33 6.52
CA ARG A 172 -17.07 -11.61 5.51
C ARG A 172 -15.69 -11.06 5.94
N ASP A 173 -15.66 -9.88 6.58
CA ASP A 173 -14.42 -9.27 7.04
C ASP A 173 -13.83 -10.06 8.22
N ILE A 174 -14.67 -10.54 9.13
CA ILE A 174 -14.24 -11.40 10.24
C ILE A 174 -13.69 -12.73 9.71
N GLN A 175 -14.36 -13.37 8.74
CA GLN A 175 -13.86 -14.61 8.11
C GLN A 175 -12.49 -14.41 7.45
N LYS A 176 -12.27 -13.31 6.73
CA LYS A 176 -10.98 -13.00 6.10
C LYS A 176 -9.85 -12.88 7.12
N ILE A 177 -10.11 -12.31 8.29
CA ILE A 177 -9.11 -12.21 9.37
C ILE A 177 -8.69 -13.61 9.84
N THR A 178 -9.64 -14.51 9.98
CA THR A 178 -9.38 -15.91 10.38
C THR A 178 -8.61 -16.68 9.30
N LEU A 179 -8.91 -16.45 8.03
CA LEU A 179 -8.25 -17.13 6.90
C LEU A 179 -6.83 -16.62 6.62
N LYS A 180 -6.53 -15.37 6.97
CA LYS A 180 -5.23 -14.71 6.71
C LYS A 180 -4.66 -14.10 8.01
N PRO A 181 -4.26 -14.91 9.00
CA PRO A 181 -3.82 -14.42 10.31
C PRO A 181 -2.50 -13.63 10.27
N SER A 182 -1.69 -13.85 9.25
CA SER A 182 -0.41 -13.16 9.04
C SER A 182 -0.53 -11.84 8.27
N SER A 183 -1.74 -11.42 7.87
CA SER A 183 -1.93 -10.19 7.12
C SER A 183 -1.44 -8.96 7.88
N ASN A 184 -0.80 -8.06 7.14
CA ASN A 184 -0.33 -6.76 7.65
C ASN A 184 -1.50 -5.79 7.81
N LYS A 185 -1.94 -5.57 9.04
CA LYS A 185 -3.13 -4.77 9.36
C LYS A 185 -2.83 -3.66 10.35
N ASP A 186 -3.58 -2.58 10.24
CA ASP A 186 -3.62 -1.50 11.24
C ASP A 186 -4.50 -1.89 12.44
N ASP A 187 -4.58 -1.01 13.42
CA ASP A 187 -5.36 -1.24 14.67
C ASP A 187 -6.87 -1.41 14.43
N TYR A 188 -7.35 -0.95 13.26
CA TYR A 188 -8.73 -1.12 12.83
C TYR A 188 -8.95 -2.40 12.00
N GLY A 189 -7.93 -3.25 11.85
CA GLY A 189 -7.98 -4.47 11.06
C GLY A 189 -7.98 -4.26 9.54
N ARG A 190 -7.66 -3.05 9.06
CA ARG A 190 -7.54 -2.74 7.64
C ARG A 190 -6.12 -3.04 7.14
N LEU A 191 -6.01 -3.50 5.90
CA LEU A 191 -4.70 -3.77 5.30
C LEU A 191 -3.84 -2.50 5.28
N LYS A 192 -2.54 -2.65 5.62
CA LYS A 192 -1.57 -1.56 5.55
C LYS A 192 -1.09 -1.35 4.12
N VAL A 193 -0.86 -0.08 3.78
CA VAL A 193 -0.41 0.35 2.46
C VAL A 193 0.45 1.60 2.55
N ALA A 194 1.53 1.64 1.79
CA ALA A 194 2.33 2.84 1.60
C ALA A 194 2.10 3.46 0.22
N ALA A 195 2.47 4.72 0.06
CA ALA A 195 2.41 5.41 -1.22
C ALA A 195 3.65 6.27 -1.47
N ALA A 196 4.14 6.26 -2.71
CA ALA A 196 5.28 7.05 -3.11
C ALA A 196 4.87 8.48 -3.51
N VAL A 197 5.72 9.44 -3.15
CA VAL A 197 5.62 10.85 -3.56
C VAL A 197 6.97 11.33 -4.07
N GLY A 198 7.00 12.45 -4.76
CA GLY A 198 8.24 13.10 -5.24
C GLY A 198 8.60 14.32 -4.42
N THR A 199 9.22 15.28 -5.11
CA THR A 199 9.63 16.59 -4.56
C THR A 199 8.99 17.77 -5.29
N SER A 200 8.03 17.53 -6.18
CA SER A 200 7.24 18.52 -6.93
C SER A 200 6.35 19.38 -6.03
N ASP A 201 5.84 20.45 -6.59
CA ASP A 201 5.02 21.43 -5.86
C ASP A 201 3.71 20.84 -5.35
N ASP A 202 3.13 19.86 -6.07
CA ASP A 202 1.91 19.13 -5.70
C ASP A 202 2.10 18.14 -4.54
N THR A 203 3.34 17.90 -4.10
CA THR A 203 3.65 16.83 -3.12
C THR A 203 2.86 16.96 -1.81
N ILE A 204 2.71 18.17 -1.27
CA ILE A 204 2.00 18.36 0.01
C ILE A 204 0.50 18.15 -0.15
N GLU A 205 -0.09 18.61 -1.25
CA GLU A 205 -1.49 18.36 -1.58
C GLU A 205 -1.75 16.86 -1.76
N ARG A 206 -0.88 16.17 -2.53
CA ARG A 206 -0.89 14.72 -2.71
C ARG A 206 -0.82 13.98 -1.37
N CYS A 207 0.09 14.37 -0.47
CA CYS A 207 0.16 13.81 0.88
C CYS A 207 -1.15 13.99 1.65
N GLY A 208 -1.80 15.14 1.55
CA GLY A 208 -3.10 15.40 2.17
C GLY A 208 -4.19 14.44 1.71
N LEU A 209 -4.27 14.19 0.39
CA LEU A 209 -5.22 13.22 -0.17
C LEU A 209 -4.90 11.78 0.26
N LEU A 210 -3.62 11.40 0.31
CA LEU A 210 -3.17 10.08 0.74
C LEU A 210 -3.48 9.84 2.22
N VAL A 211 -3.20 10.82 3.09
CA VAL A 211 -3.53 10.76 4.53
C VAL A 211 -5.03 10.65 4.74
N LYS A 212 -5.83 11.44 4.02
CA LYS A 212 -7.30 11.34 4.05
C LYS A 212 -7.81 9.98 3.56
N ALA A 213 -7.10 9.34 2.64
CA ALA A 213 -7.40 7.97 2.18
C ALA A 213 -6.99 6.88 3.19
N GLY A 214 -6.21 7.24 4.23
CA GLY A 214 -5.76 6.35 5.29
C GLY A 214 -4.44 5.63 5.00
N VAL A 215 -3.53 6.24 4.23
CA VAL A 215 -2.18 5.69 4.00
C VAL A 215 -1.45 5.49 5.32
N ASP A 216 -0.70 4.40 5.46
CA ASP A 216 0.04 4.09 6.70
C ASP A 216 1.47 4.65 6.67
N ALA A 217 2.09 4.72 5.50
CA ALA A 217 3.42 5.31 5.33
C ALA A 217 3.55 6.05 3.99
N ILE A 218 4.36 7.10 3.97
CA ILE A 218 4.72 7.85 2.76
C ILE A 218 6.19 7.58 2.43
N VAL A 219 6.48 7.38 1.15
CA VAL A 219 7.83 7.16 0.63
C VAL A 219 8.22 8.30 -0.29
N VAL A 220 9.13 9.17 0.12
CA VAL A 220 9.76 10.15 -0.76
C VAL A 220 10.77 9.42 -1.64
N ASP A 221 10.37 9.17 -2.89
CA ASP A 221 11.06 8.27 -3.81
C ASP A 221 11.76 9.03 -4.94
N THR A 222 13.09 9.18 -4.84
CA THR A 222 13.94 9.89 -5.79
C THR A 222 15.12 9.03 -6.25
N ALA A 223 15.76 9.39 -7.36
CA ALA A 223 16.98 8.71 -7.81
C ALA A 223 18.17 8.95 -6.85
N HIS A 224 18.19 10.15 -6.22
CA HIS A 224 19.24 10.55 -5.26
C HIS A 224 18.63 11.45 -4.19
N ALA A 225 18.58 10.99 -2.95
CA ALA A 225 17.90 11.69 -1.85
C ALA A 225 18.81 12.61 -1.02
N HIS A 226 20.11 12.60 -1.23
CA HIS A 226 21.05 13.50 -0.52
C HIS A 226 21.02 14.91 -1.11
N THR A 227 19.86 15.56 -1.09
CA THR A 227 19.63 16.89 -1.69
C THR A 227 18.84 17.80 -0.76
N LYS A 228 19.02 19.13 -0.91
CA LYS A 228 18.26 20.14 -0.16
C LYS A 228 16.74 20.03 -0.43
N SER A 229 16.36 19.70 -1.67
CA SER A 229 14.95 19.52 -2.05
C SER A 229 14.29 18.40 -1.24
N VAL A 230 14.91 17.22 -1.20
CA VAL A 230 14.39 16.09 -0.40
C VAL A 230 14.33 16.44 1.08
N LYS A 231 15.39 17.06 1.64
CA LYS A 231 15.37 17.49 3.05
C LYS A 231 14.22 18.44 3.35
N ASN A 232 13.95 19.40 2.46
CA ASN A 232 12.89 20.39 2.65
C ASN A 232 11.51 19.73 2.59
N ILE A 233 11.29 18.80 1.65
CA ILE A 233 10.00 18.11 1.53
C ILE A 233 9.76 17.17 2.70
N VAL A 234 10.79 16.45 3.18
CA VAL A 234 10.72 15.61 4.40
C VAL A 234 10.26 16.45 5.59
N LYS A 235 10.90 17.61 5.82
CA LYS A 235 10.51 18.52 6.91
C LYS A 235 9.07 19.01 6.77
N LYS A 236 8.66 19.43 5.56
CA LYS A 236 7.28 19.89 5.30
C LYS A 236 6.26 18.76 5.56
N ILE A 237 6.54 17.54 5.12
CA ILE A 237 5.63 16.41 5.36
C ILE A 237 5.53 16.12 6.87
N LYS A 238 6.63 16.04 7.61
CA LYS A 238 6.63 15.79 9.05
C LYS A 238 5.97 16.92 9.85
N THR A 239 6.09 18.15 9.40
CA THR A 239 5.39 19.31 10.03
C THR A 239 3.87 19.21 9.85
N ASN A 240 3.39 18.85 8.65
CA ASN A 240 1.96 18.79 8.35
C ASN A 240 1.30 17.49 8.85
N TYR A 241 2.05 16.38 8.85
CA TYR A 241 1.56 15.03 9.14
C TYR A 241 2.53 14.27 10.06
N PRO A 242 2.74 14.72 11.31
CA PRO A 242 3.75 14.16 12.23
C PRO A 242 3.49 12.68 12.57
N GLN A 243 2.24 12.24 12.48
CA GLN A 243 1.81 10.87 12.80
C GLN A 243 2.09 9.85 11.68
N ILE A 244 2.48 10.30 10.47
CA ILE A 244 2.69 9.40 9.33
C ILE A 244 4.14 8.93 9.31
N ASP A 245 4.36 7.64 9.17
CA ASP A 245 5.68 7.07 8.93
C ASP A 245 6.23 7.56 7.59
N LEU A 246 7.45 8.09 7.60
CA LEU A 246 8.07 8.71 6.44
C LEU A 246 9.40 8.05 6.10
N VAL A 247 9.45 7.43 4.92
CA VAL A 247 10.67 6.87 4.34
C VAL A 247 11.19 7.81 3.27
N ALA A 248 12.51 8.00 3.15
CA ALA A 248 13.11 8.74 2.05
C ALA A 248 14.27 7.96 1.41
N GLY A 249 14.42 8.10 0.10
CA GLY A 249 15.49 7.46 -0.69
C GLY A 249 15.50 7.93 -2.15
N ASN A 250 16.53 7.50 -2.93
CA ASN A 250 17.51 6.49 -2.53
C ASN A 250 18.84 7.13 -2.10
N ILE A 251 19.51 6.43 -1.23
CA ILE A 251 20.85 6.78 -0.73
C ILE A 251 21.79 5.56 -0.78
N VAL A 252 23.10 5.79 -0.64
CA VAL A 252 24.12 4.72 -0.57
C VAL A 252 25.26 5.01 0.41
N THR A 253 25.31 6.21 1.02
CA THR A 253 26.38 6.63 1.91
C THR A 253 25.88 6.88 3.33
N ASP A 254 26.78 6.75 4.29
CA ASP A 254 26.56 7.06 5.70
C ASP A 254 26.22 8.54 5.94
N ASP A 255 26.88 9.47 5.21
CA ASP A 255 26.57 10.90 5.29
C ASP A 255 25.15 11.21 4.85
N ALA A 256 24.69 10.58 3.75
CA ALA A 256 23.32 10.71 3.30
C ALA A 256 22.31 10.16 4.31
N ALA A 257 22.63 9.05 4.97
CA ALA A 257 21.81 8.47 6.02
C ALA A 257 21.67 9.44 7.21
N LYS A 258 22.79 9.96 7.72
CA LYS A 258 22.79 10.97 8.79
C LYS A 258 22.07 12.25 8.40
N PHE A 259 22.18 12.67 7.12
CA PHE A 259 21.50 13.84 6.60
C PHE A 259 19.97 13.69 6.61
N LEU A 260 19.45 12.53 6.17
CA LEU A 260 18.01 12.24 6.18
C LEU A 260 17.49 12.00 7.61
N MET A 261 18.22 11.30 8.45
CA MET A 261 17.91 11.14 9.88
C MET A 261 17.70 12.50 10.56
N LYS A 262 18.63 13.46 10.35
CA LYS A 262 18.51 14.84 10.87
C LYS A 262 17.34 15.62 10.26
N ALA A 263 16.81 15.20 9.12
CA ALA A 263 15.62 15.79 8.51
C ALA A 263 14.33 15.28 9.15
N GLY A 264 14.36 14.15 9.89
CA GLY A 264 13.24 13.58 10.64
C GLY A 264 12.53 12.43 9.92
N VAL A 265 13.24 11.65 9.08
CA VAL A 265 12.68 10.42 8.50
C VAL A 265 12.60 9.29 9.52
N ASP A 266 11.63 8.38 9.37
CA ASP A 266 11.50 7.16 10.16
C ASP A 266 12.20 5.96 9.49
N GLY A 267 12.50 6.08 8.20
CA GLY A 267 13.25 5.08 7.45
C GLY A 267 13.97 5.63 6.24
N VAL A 268 14.99 4.92 5.80
CA VAL A 268 15.75 5.25 4.59
C VAL A 268 15.72 4.10 3.59
N LYS A 269 15.71 4.43 2.29
CA LYS A 269 15.72 3.46 1.20
C LYS A 269 17.08 3.50 0.50
N VAL A 270 17.75 2.33 0.46
CA VAL A 270 19.16 2.19 0.08
C VAL A 270 19.30 1.46 -1.24
N GLY A 271 19.96 2.12 -2.20
CA GLY A 271 20.30 1.53 -3.50
C GLY A 271 20.27 2.54 -4.65
N ILE A 272 21.40 2.74 -5.32
CA ILE A 272 21.52 3.52 -6.54
C ILE A 272 22.10 2.64 -7.63
N GLY A 273 21.28 2.39 -8.67
CA GLY A 273 21.67 1.61 -9.84
C GLY A 273 21.67 0.07 -9.72
N PRO A 274 21.22 -0.60 -8.63
CA PRO A 274 21.28 -2.06 -8.56
C PRO A 274 20.11 -2.77 -9.24
N GLY A 275 19.04 -2.06 -9.63
CA GLY A 275 17.84 -2.65 -10.25
C GLY A 275 18.15 -3.33 -11.60
N SER A 276 17.45 -4.43 -11.90
CA SER A 276 17.69 -5.25 -13.11
C SER A 276 17.38 -4.52 -14.43
N ILE A 277 16.53 -3.49 -14.39
CA ILE A 277 16.14 -2.64 -15.52
C ILE A 277 16.66 -1.21 -15.36
N CYS A 278 17.51 -0.96 -14.36
CA CYS A 278 18.17 0.33 -14.14
C CYS A 278 19.47 0.39 -14.95
N THR A 279 19.64 1.47 -15.71
CA THR A 279 20.85 1.72 -16.51
C THR A 279 21.65 2.92 -16.00
N THR A 280 21.34 3.47 -14.84
CA THR A 280 22.07 4.59 -14.20
C THR A 280 23.58 4.34 -14.16
N ARG A 281 24.01 3.11 -13.81
CA ARG A 281 25.44 2.74 -13.77
C ARG A 281 26.11 2.79 -15.13
N VAL A 282 25.37 2.55 -16.20
CA VAL A 282 25.90 2.56 -17.58
C VAL A 282 25.80 3.95 -18.19
N ILE A 283 24.67 4.63 -18.02
CA ILE A 283 24.38 5.93 -18.65
C ILE A 283 25.04 7.09 -17.90
N ALA A 284 24.88 7.13 -16.57
CA ALA A 284 25.42 8.20 -15.73
C ALA A 284 26.75 7.84 -15.06
N GLY A 285 27.18 6.59 -15.12
CA GLY A 285 28.39 6.12 -14.41
C GLY A 285 28.25 6.12 -12.88
N VAL A 286 27.01 6.22 -12.36
CA VAL A 286 26.73 6.36 -10.92
C VAL A 286 26.15 5.08 -10.36
N GLY A 287 26.67 4.65 -9.23
CA GLY A 287 26.19 3.47 -8.50
C GLY A 287 27.10 3.11 -7.36
N TYR A 288 26.65 2.18 -6.54
CA TYR A 288 27.43 1.67 -5.41
C TYR A 288 27.18 0.17 -5.22
N PRO A 289 28.15 -0.65 -4.76
CA PRO A 289 27.92 -2.06 -4.42
C PRO A 289 26.84 -2.18 -3.34
N GLN A 290 25.74 -2.88 -3.67
CA GLN A 290 24.51 -2.83 -2.87
C GLN A 290 24.70 -3.32 -1.43
N LEU A 291 25.42 -4.44 -1.24
CA LEU A 291 25.65 -5.00 0.10
C LEU A 291 26.48 -4.05 0.97
N SER A 292 27.52 -3.42 0.39
CA SER A 292 28.34 -2.43 1.08
C SER A 292 27.52 -1.17 1.45
N ALA A 293 26.62 -0.72 0.55
CA ALA A 293 25.73 0.41 0.83
C ALA A 293 24.82 0.10 2.02
N ILE A 294 24.18 -1.08 2.04
CA ILE A 294 23.30 -1.51 3.14
C ILE A 294 24.11 -1.52 4.45
N TYR A 295 25.27 -2.15 4.48
CA TYR A 295 26.09 -2.27 5.66
C TYR A 295 26.54 -0.90 6.23
N ASN A 296 27.05 -0.02 5.36
CA ASN A 296 27.52 1.31 5.77
C ASN A 296 26.38 2.17 6.31
N VAL A 297 25.24 2.18 5.61
CA VAL A 297 24.05 2.96 6.03
C VAL A 297 23.48 2.40 7.34
N SER A 298 23.37 1.08 7.48
CA SER A 298 22.88 0.45 8.70
C SER A 298 23.77 0.78 9.90
N LYS A 299 25.09 0.67 9.75
CA LYS A 299 26.03 1.09 10.79
C LYS A 299 25.90 2.56 11.18
N ALA A 300 25.70 3.44 10.19
CA ALA A 300 25.58 4.87 10.43
C ALA A 300 24.31 5.26 11.19
N LEU A 301 23.28 4.40 11.14
CA LEU A 301 21.97 4.60 11.78
C LEU A 301 21.77 3.73 13.04
N GLU A 302 22.78 2.97 13.44
CA GLU A 302 22.71 2.11 14.62
C GLU A 302 22.29 2.89 15.87
N GLY A 303 21.28 2.40 16.59
CA GLY A 303 20.73 3.04 17.79
C GLY A 303 19.86 4.29 17.53
N SER A 304 19.69 4.73 16.28
CA SER A 304 18.90 5.93 15.95
C SER A 304 17.38 5.67 15.91
N GLY A 305 16.96 4.41 15.74
CA GLY A 305 15.58 4.04 15.50
C GLY A 305 15.10 4.22 14.05
N VAL A 306 15.94 4.74 13.14
CA VAL A 306 15.63 4.88 11.71
C VAL A 306 15.86 3.56 11.00
N THR A 307 14.86 3.05 10.30
CA THR A 307 14.92 1.74 9.61
C THR A 307 15.57 1.82 8.24
N VAL A 308 16.13 0.69 7.79
CA VAL A 308 16.85 0.56 6.51
C VAL A 308 16.10 -0.39 5.58
N ILE A 309 15.69 0.10 4.40
CA ILE A 309 15.07 -0.69 3.34
C ILE A 309 16.09 -0.91 2.22
N ALA A 310 16.50 -2.15 1.98
CA ALA A 310 17.37 -2.51 0.86
C ALA A 310 16.58 -2.55 -0.45
N ASP A 311 16.83 -1.60 -1.37
CA ASP A 311 16.08 -1.45 -2.61
C ASP A 311 16.93 -1.79 -3.83
N GLY A 312 16.54 -2.86 -4.52
CA GLY A 312 17.16 -3.33 -5.75
C GLY A 312 18.34 -4.30 -5.57
N GLY A 313 18.73 -4.94 -6.67
CA GLY A 313 19.84 -5.92 -6.69
C GLY A 313 19.49 -7.32 -6.23
N ILE A 314 18.28 -7.56 -5.74
CA ILE A 314 17.79 -8.86 -5.27
C ILE A 314 17.28 -9.67 -6.47
N LYS A 315 17.97 -10.74 -6.82
CA LYS A 315 17.69 -11.64 -7.95
C LYS A 315 17.20 -13.01 -7.50
N HIS A 316 17.66 -13.46 -6.34
CA HIS A 316 17.39 -14.76 -5.75
C HIS A 316 16.90 -14.62 -4.30
N THR A 317 16.20 -15.61 -3.81
CA THR A 317 15.69 -15.65 -2.43
C THR A 317 16.81 -15.46 -1.40
N GLY A 318 17.97 -16.09 -1.59
CA GLY A 318 19.12 -15.93 -0.70
C GLY A 318 19.70 -14.51 -0.63
N ASP A 319 19.44 -13.66 -1.62
CA ASP A 319 19.86 -12.26 -1.57
C ASP A 319 19.07 -11.46 -0.52
N ILE A 320 17.82 -11.87 -0.22
CA ILE A 320 17.01 -11.32 0.88
C ILE A 320 17.73 -11.56 2.21
N THR A 321 18.15 -12.80 2.46
CA THR A 321 18.89 -13.17 3.68
C THR A 321 20.19 -12.36 3.81
N LYS A 322 20.96 -12.21 2.72
CA LYS A 322 22.20 -11.41 2.71
C LYS A 322 21.94 -9.94 3.02
N ALA A 323 20.88 -9.36 2.46
CA ALA A 323 20.52 -7.95 2.72
C ALA A 323 20.14 -7.72 4.20
N ILE A 324 19.36 -8.64 4.78
CA ILE A 324 18.98 -8.59 6.21
C ILE A 324 20.23 -8.79 7.09
N ALA A 325 21.10 -9.76 6.76
CA ALA A 325 22.36 -10.00 7.50
C ALA A 325 23.31 -8.80 7.42
N ALA A 326 23.29 -8.02 6.34
CA ALA A 326 24.07 -6.79 6.19
C ALA A 326 23.47 -5.59 6.97
N GLY A 327 22.32 -5.76 7.64
CA GLY A 327 21.68 -4.77 8.50
C GLY A 327 20.45 -4.08 7.91
N ALA A 328 19.89 -4.57 6.81
CA ALA A 328 18.60 -4.09 6.36
C ALA A 328 17.47 -4.62 7.26
N ASP A 329 16.51 -3.78 7.62
CA ASP A 329 15.28 -4.18 8.34
C ASP A 329 14.25 -4.81 7.39
N SER A 330 14.29 -4.42 6.12
CA SER A 330 13.42 -4.96 5.07
C SER A 330 14.04 -4.82 3.68
N VAL A 331 13.44 -5.53 2.71
CA VAL A 331 13.88 -5.49 1.31
C VAL A 331 12.75 -5.03 0.39
N MET A 332 13.07 -4.19 -0.58
CA MET A 332 12.13 -3.77 -1.62
C MET A 332 12.37 -4.57 -2.90
N LEU A 333 11.32 -5.23 -3.40
CA LEU A 333 11.39 -6.11 -4.56
C LEU A 333 10.62 -5.51 -5.75
N GLY A 334 11.28 -5.41 -6.91
CA GLY A 334 10.70 -5.03 -8.18
C GLY A 334 10.55 -6.24 -9.12
N SER A 335 11.66 -6.67 -9.73
CA SER A 335 11.67 -7.72 -10.77
C SER A 335 11.14 -9.07 -10.31
N LEU A 336 11.37 -9.44 -9.06
CA LEU A 336 10.86 -10.70 -8.50
C LEU A 336 9.32 -10.72 -8.42
N LEU A 337 8.69 -9.56 -8.26
CA LEU A 337 7.25 -9.39 -8.14
C LEU A 337 6.57 -8.99 -9.46
N ALA A 338 7.30 -8.37 -10.39
CA ALA A 338 6.74 -7.85 -11.65
C ALA A 338 6.05 -8.93 -12.52
N GLY A 339 6.47 -10.19 -12.40
CA GLY A 339 5.91 -11.34 -13.14
C GLY A 339 4.64 -11.93 -12.50
N THR A 340 4.20 -11.48 -11.34
CA THR A 340 3.04 -12.06 -10.66
C THR A 340 1.72 -11.58 -11.27
N HIS A 341 0.65 -12.35 -11.03
CA HIS A 341 -0.69 -12.04 -11.52
C HIS A 341 -1.19 -10.66 -11.03
N GLU A 342 -0.81 -10.26 -9.83
CA GLU A 342 -1.26 -9.06 -9.15
C GLU A 342 -0.55 -7.79 -9.60
N SER A 343 0.61 -7.90 -10.27
CA SER A 343 1.31 -6.74 -10.81
C SER A 343 0.52 -6.10 -11.96
N PRO A 344 0.55 -4.75 -12.10
CA PRO A 344 -0.23 -4.04 -13.12
C PRO A 344 0.36 -4.15 -14.53
N GLY A 345 1.60 -4.61 -14.70
CA GLY A 345 2.23 -4.80 -15.99
C GLY A 345 1.37 -5.63 -16.94
N GLU A 346 1.32 -5.26 -18.23
CA GLU A 346 0.56 -5.95 -19.25
C GLU A 346 1.03 -7.39 -19.41
N THR A 347 0.08 -8.32 -19.56
CA THR A 347 0.38 -9.72 -19.84
C THR A 347 0.44 -9.93 -21.35
N ILE A 348 1.57 -10.39 -21.84
CA ILE A 348 1.83 -10.67 -23.26
C ILE A 348 2.15 -12.15 -23.47
N ILE A 349 1.75 -12.68 -24.63
CA ILE A 349 2.15 -14.01 -25.09
C ILE A 349 3.26 -13.83 -26.11
N TYR A 350 4.39 -14.47 -25.86
CA TYR A 350 5.54 -14.45 -26.76
C TYR A 350 6.12 -15.86 -26.84
N GLU A 351 6.28 -16.37 -28.04
CA GLU A 351 6.74 -17.76 -28.31
C GLU A 351 5.99 -18.81 -27.47
N GLY A 352 4.67 -18.69 -27.40
CA GLY A 352 3.80 -19.64 -26.69
C GLY A 352 3.86 -19.53 -25.14
N ARG A 353 4.64 -18.60 -24.58
CA ARG A 353 4.79 -18.40 -23.14
C ARG A 353 4.22 -17.06 -22.69
N LYS A 354 3.71 -17.02 -21.46
CA LYS A 354 3.22 -15.78 -20.85
C LYS A 354 4.36 -15.01 -20.21
N PHE A 355 4.39 -13.70 -20.49
CA PHE A 355 5.29 -12.72 -19.87
C PHE A 355 4.48 -11.54 -19.34
N LYS A 356 5.09 -10.74 -18.48
CA LYS A 356 4.56 -9.44 -18.06
C LYS A 356 5.54 -8.33 -18.43
N THR A 357 5.00 -7.20 -18.84
CA THR A 357 5.81 -5.99 -19.06
C THR A 357 6.37 -5.51 -17.72
N TYR A 358 7.68 -5.25 -17.72
CA TYR A 358 8.38 -4.69 -16.58
C TYR A 358 9.18 -3.47 -17.03
N ARG A 359 8.90 -2.31 -16.43
CA ARG A 359 9.42 -1.03 -16.88
C ARG A 359 10.18 -0.31 -15.77
N GLY A 360 11.40 0.15 -16.09
CA GLY A 360 12.19 1.02 -15.23
C GLY A 360 11.57 2.41 -15.12
N MET A 361 11.58 2.99 -13.92
CA MET A 361 11.07 4.34 -13.69
C MET A 361 11.87 5.41 -14.46
N GLY A 362 13.12 5.11 -14.87
CA GLY A 362 13.96 5.94 -15.72
C GLY A 362 13.83 5.65 -17.22
N SER A 363 12.89 4.84 -17.67
CA SER A 363 12.61 4.67 -19.10
C SER A 363 11.87 5.89 -19.67
N VAL A 364 11.95 6.11 -20.97
CA VAL A 364 11.25 7.22 -21.65
C VAL A 364 9.75 7.13 -21.37
N GLU A 365 9.16 5.95 -21.49
CA GLU A 365 7.73 5.72 -21.29
C GLU A 365 7.26 5.99 -19.84
N ALA A 366 8.11 5.71 -18.85
CA ALA A 366 7.80 6.04 -17.47
C ALA A 366 7.95 7.55 -17.20
N MET A 367 8.95 8.18 -17.81
CA MET A 367 9.17 9.62 -17.70
C MET A 367 8.02 10.42 -18.32
N GLU A 368 7.48 9.99 -19.45
CA GLU A 368 6.28 10.59 -20.06
C GLU A 368 5.04 10.50 -19.16
N LYS A 369 4.97 9.49 -18.29
CA LYS A 369 3.87 9.28 -17.34
C LYS A 369 4.06 9.97 -15.98
N GLY A 370 5.15 10.73 -15.77
CA GLY A 370 5.34 11.54 -14.57
C GLY A 370 6.61 11.24 -13.75
N SER A 371 7.51 10.34 -14.20
CA SER A 371 8.75 10.06 -13.45
C SER A 371 9.94 10.94 -13.82
N LYS A 372 9.81 11.96 -14.69
CA LYS A 372 10.86 12.91 -15.08
C LYS A 372 11.54 13.57 -13.88
N GLU A 373 10.74 13.96 -12.89
CA GLU A 373 11.21 14.60 -11.66
C GLU A 373 12.20 13.73 -10.88
N ARG A 374 11.94 12.41 -10.82
CA ARG A 374 12.80 11.45 -10.15
C ARG A 374 14.25 11.50 -10.67
N TYR A 375 14.43 11.83 -11.95
CA TYR A 375 15.70 11.86 -12.66
C TYR A 375 16.18 13.28 -13.00
N PHE A 376 15.68 14.30 -12.29
CA PHE A 376 16.07 15.71 -12.46
C PHE A 376 15.81 16.26 -13.87
N GLN A 377 14.84 15.71 -14.59
CA GLN A 377 14.51 16.07 -15.98
C GLN A 377 13.14 16.74 -16.12
N SER A 378 12.62 17.34 -15.06
CA SER A 378 11.29 18.00 -15.07
C SER A 378 11.17 19.13 -16.08
N SER A 379 12.27 19.86 -16.36
CA SER A 379 12.31 20.97 -17.32
C SER A 379 12.44 20.53 -18.78
N VAL A 380 12.61 19.22 -19.04
CA VAL A 380 12.76 18.71 -20.41
C VAL A 380 11.38 18.45 -21.01
N GLU A 381 10.95 19.31 -21.94
CA GLU A 381 9.65 19.19 -22.63
C GLU A 381 9.72 18.19 -23.79
N ASP A 382 10.77 18.28 -24.60
CA ASP A 382 10.98 17.42 -25.77
C ASP A 382 11.41 16.01 -25.34
N LYS A 383 10.56 15.00 -25.62
CA LYS A 383 10.84 13.61 -25.28
C LYS A 383 12.13 13.06 -25.91
N ASN A 384 12.53 13.59 -27.07
CA ASN A 384 13.75 13.13 -27.74
C ASN A 384 15.03 13.64 -27.06
N LYS A 385 14.89 14.58 -26.12
CA LYS A 385 16.01 15.12 -25.31
C LYS A 385 16.08 14.47 -23.93
N LEU A 386 15.13 13.56 -23.58
CA LEU A 386 15.21 12.80 -22.35
C LEU A 386 16.39 11.82 -22.40
N VAL A 387 17.12 11.74 -21.30
CA VAL A 387 18.22 10.77 -21.13
C VAL A 387 17.68 9.61 -20.27
N PRO A 388 17.39 8.45 -20.86
CA PRO A 388 16.82 7.35 -20.10
C PRO A 388 17.87 6.64 -19.24
N GLU A 389 17.55 6.45 -17.96
CA GLU A 389 18.33 5.66 -17.00
C GLU A 389 17.63 4.34 -16.64
N GLY A 390 16.79 3.84 -17.52
CA GLY A 390 16.05 2.59 -17.37
C GLY A 390 15.51 2.11 -18.70
N ILE A 391 15.20 0.83 -18.76
CA ILE A 391 14.66 0.15 -19.93
C ILE A 391 13.26 -0.43 -19.67
N VAL A 392 12.54 -0.71 -20.75
CA VAL A 392 11.35 -1.57 -20.73
C VAL A 392 11.77 -2.98 -21.11
N GLY A 393 11.40 -3.94 -20.29
CA GLY A 393 11.69 -5.35 -20.51
C GLY A 393 10.46 -6.24 -20.27
N ARG A 394 10.68 -7.53 -20.35
CA ARG A 394 9.69 -8.56 -20.08
C ARG A 394 10.21 -9.50 -19.01
N VAL A 395 9.34 -9.92 -18.10
CA VAL A 395 9.63 -10.94 -17.10
C VAL A 395 8.67 -12.11 -17.28
N PRO A 396 9.10 -13.37 -17.08
CA PRO A 396 8.21 -14.52 -17.13
C PRO A 396 7.03 -14.35 -16.18
N TYR A 397 5.84 -14.75 -16.61
CA TYR A 397 4.68 -14.84 -15.73
C TYR A 397 4.90 -15.93 -14.67
N LYS A 398 4.65 -15.63 -13.39
CA LYS A 398 5.01 -16.47 -12.24
C LYS A 398 3.81 -17.00 -11.44
N GLY A 399 2.58 -16.83 -11.92
CA GLY A 399 1.40 -17.18 -11.14
C GLY A 399 1.04 -16.13 -10.10
N HIS A 400 0.40 -16.56 -9.02
CA HIS A 400 -0.04 -15.67 -7.95
C HIS A 400 1.08 -15.29 -7.00
N LEU A 401 0.99 -14.06 -6.43
CA LEU A 401 1.97 -13.53 -5.48
C LEU A 401 2.21 -14.46 -4.30
N MET A 402 1.15 -15.07 -3.78
CA MET A 402 1.21 -15.96 -2.62
C MET A 402 2.28 -17.06 -2.78
N GLU A 403 2.37 -17.67 -3.98
CA GLU A 403 3.36 -18.72 -4.28
C GLU A 403 4.79 -18.19 -4.19
N SER A 404 5.02 -16.99 -4.74
CA SER A 404 6.33 -16.32 -4.66
C SER A 404 6.69 -15.93 -3.23
N MET A 405 5.74 -15.37 -2.48
CA MET A 405 5.94 -14.98 -1.08
C MET A 405 6.27 -16.18 -0.20
N TYR A 406 5.60 -17.31 -0.41
CA TYR A 406 5.91 -18.56 0.31
C TYR A 406 7.36 -18.97 0.11
N GLN A 407 7.88 -18.91 -1.13
CA GLN A 407 9.28 -19.24 -1.45
C GLN A 407 10.27 -18.24 -0.81
N PHE A 408 9.95 -16.93 -0.84
CA PHE A 408 10.82 -15.92 -0.25
C PHE A 408 10.91 -16.06 1.28
N ILE A 409 9.79 -16.28 1.94
CA ILE A 409 9.72 -16.49 3.39
C ILE A 409 10.43 -17.79 3.77
N GLY A 410 10.20 -18.86 3.00
CA GLY A 410 10.85 -20.15 3.20
C GLY A 410 12.36 -20.05 3.10
N GLY A 411 12.87 -19.37 2.06
CA GLY A 411 14.31 -19.16 1.89
C GLY A 411 14.93 -18.29 2.98
N LEU A 412 14.24 -17.23 3.42
CA LEU A 412 14.70 -16.41 4.54
C LEU A 412 14.76 -17.22 5.84
N ARG A 413 13.73 -18.00 6.15
CA ARG A 413 13.72 -18.89 7.33
C ARG A 413 14.83 -19.91 7.28
N SER A 414 15.08 -20.52 6.10
CA SER A 414 16.19 -21.44 5.90
C SER A 414 17.55 -20.77 6.17
N GLY A 415 17.76 -19.56 5.60
CA GLY A 415 18.97 -18.79 5.85
C GLY A 415 19.18 -18.46 7.34
N MET A 416 18.13 -18.06 8.05
CA MET A 416 18.17 -17.81 9.50
C MET A 416 18.46 -19.07 10.31
N GLY A 417 18.08 -20.25 9.81
CA GLY A 417 18.35 -21.54 10.47
C GLY A 417 19.81 -22.00 10.36
N TYR A 418 20.59 -21.43 9.44
CA TYR A 418 22.03 -21.71 9.31
C TYR A 418 22.90 -20.74 10.11
N CYS A 419 22.34 -19.66 10.66
CA CYS A 419 23.03 -18.68 11.51
C CYS A 419 22.74 -18.92 12.98
#